data_ef72fb0f996cd90a37f9be18863989d3
#
_entry.id   ef72fb0f996cd90a37f9be18863989d3
#
_cell.length_a   1.000
_cell.length_b   1.000
_cell.length_c   1.000
_cell.angle_alpha   90.00
_cell.angle_beta   90.00
_cell.angle_gamma   90.00
#
_symmetry.space_group_name_H-M   'P 1'
#
loop_
_entity.id
_entity.type
_entity.pdbx_description
1 polymer ?
#
loop_
_entity_poly.entity_id
_entity_poly.type
_entity_poly.pdbx_seq_one_letter_code
_entity_poly.pdbx_strand_id
1 'polypeptide(L)'
;MPDKEICGCCEKTTVRSEEERKKLIHRLNRIEGQIRGIRGMVEKDAYCADILMQSAAVNAAVNAFNKELLAHHIKGCVARDIREGKDEVIDELVATLQKLMK
;
A
#
# COMPACT_ATOMS: atom_id res chain seq x y z
N MET A 1 -19.45 -9.00 11.29
CA MET A 1 -19.10 -9.53 9.98
C MET A 1 -18.07 -10.61 10.11
N PRO A 2 -18.51 -11.82 10.07
CA PRO A 2 -17.57 -12.94 10.24
C PRO A 2 -16.54 -13.01 9.12
N ASP A 3 -16.86 -12.48 7.96
CA ASP A 3 -15.96 -12.55 6.82
C ASP A 3 -14.64 -11.85 7.08
N LYS A 4 -14.62 -10.94 8.04
CA LYS A 4 -13.42 -10.18 8.28
C LYS A 4 -12.29 -11.03 8.82
N GLU A 5 -12.60 -12.19 9.30
CA GLU A 5 -11.59 -13.09 9.82
C GLU A 5 -10.96 -13.92 8.74
N ILE A 6 -11.47 -13.83 7.55
CA ILE A 6 -10.97 -14.64 6.45
C ILE A 6 -9.90 -13.88 5.72
N CYS A 7 -8.88 -14.59 5.26
CA CYS A 7 -7.79 -13.98 4.54
C CYS A 7 -8.29 -13.25 3.31
N GLY A 8 -7.78 -12.03 3.10
CA GLY A 8 -8.17 -11.23 1.97
C GLY A 8 -7.81 -11.83 0.63
N CYS A 9 -6.84 -12.74 0.61
CA CYS A 9 -6.45 -13.37 -0.64
C CYS A 9 -7.59 -14.18 -1.23
N CYS A 10 -8.40 -14.79 -0.38
CA CYS A 10 -9.51 -15.62 -0.84
C CYS A 10 -10.80 -14.83 -0.94
N GLU A 11 -11.06 -13.98 0.03
CA GLU A 11 -12.34 -13.30 0.17
C GLU A 11 -12.25 -11.83 -0.21
N LYS A 12 -11.12 -11.40 -0.73
CA LYS A 12 -10.89 -10.00 -1.09
C LYS A 12 -10.91 -9.07 0.10
N THR A 13 -10.68 -9.60 1.27
CA THR A 13 -10.52 -8.83 2.50
C THR A 13 -9.28 -9.32 3.23
N THR A 14 -8.78 -8.52 4.14
CA THR A 14 -7.60 -8.86 4.91
C THR A 14 -7.83 -8.50 6.36
N VAL A 15 -7.36 -9.38 7.24
CA VAL A 15 -7.38 -9.11 8.67
C VAL A 15 -6.01 -8.60 9.08
N ARG A 16 -5.99 -7.44 9.70
CA ARG A 16 -4.74 -6.82 10.17
C ARG A 16 -4.84 -6.56 11.65
N SER A 17 -3.68 -6.57 12.32
CA SER A 17 -3.65 -6.13 13.69
C SER A 17 -3.92 -4.64 13.75
N GLU A 18 -4.31 -4.18 14.94
CA GLU A 18 -4.57 -2.76 15.13
C GLU A 18 -3.30 -1.94 14.89
N GLU A 19 -2.17 -2.49 15.30
CA GLU A 19 -0.88 -1.82 15.10
C GLU A 19 -0.55 -1.66 13.62
N GLU A 20 -0.74 -2.72 12.85
CA GLU A 20 -0.48 -2.67 11.42
C GLU A 20 -1.37 -1.65 10.73
N ARG A 21 -2.64 -1.64 11.11
CA ARG A 21 -3.59 -0.70 10.53
C ARG A 21 -3.18 0.73 10.83
N LYS A 22 -2.80 0.99 12.07
CA LYS A 22 -2.40 2.34 12.47
C LYS A 22 -1.18 2.83 11.70
N LYS A 23 -0.20 1.95 11.51
CA LYS A 23 0.99 2.32 10.77
C LYS A 23 0.68 2.67 9.33
N LEU A 24 -0.14 1.86 8.69
CA LEU A 24 -0.50 2.09 7.31
C LEU A 24 -1.30 3.38 7.16
N ILE A 25 -2.26 3.61 8.05
CA ILE A 25 -3.06 4.82 8.00
C ILE A 25 -2.20 6.05 8.27
N HIS A 26 -1.26 5.94 9.21
CA HIS A 26 -0.35 7.05 9.50
C HIS A 26 0.45 7.44 8.26
N ARG A 27 0.97 6.44 7.53
CA ARG A 27 1.68 6.72 6.30
C ARG A 27 0.80 7.40 5.27
N LEU A 28 -0.44 6.94 5.14
CA LEU A 28 -1.37 7.53 4.19
C LEU A 28 -1.72 8.96 4.57
N ASN A 29 -1.88 9.23 5.87
CA ASN A 29 -2.17 10.59 6.32
C ASN A 29 -1.03 11.54 5.96
N ARG A 30 0.20 11.08 6.09
CA ARG A 30 1.34 11.91 5.73
C ARG A 30 1.37 12.17 4.23
N ILE A 31 1.09 11.14 3.44
CA ILE A 31 1.05 11.27 1.98
C ILE A 31 -0.05 12.26 1.58
N GLU A 32 -1.20 12.13 2.23
CA GLU A 32 -2.31 13.03 1.96
C GLU A 32 -1.93 14.48 2.23
N GLY A 33 -1.23 14.71 3.35
CA GLY A 33 -0.76 16.05 3.66
C GLY A 33 0.23 16.57 2.64
N GLN A 34 1.14 15.70 2.18
CA GLN A 34 2.09 16.09 1.16
C GLN A 34 1.41 16.45 -0.15
N ILE A 35 0.37 15.71 -0.51
CA ILE A 35 -0.37 16.01 -1.73
C ILE A 35 -1.07 17.36 -1.61
N ARG A 36 -1.65 17.65 -0.45
CA ARG A 36 -2.25 18.96 -0.23
C ARG A 36 -1.22 20.07 -0.34
N GLY A 37 0.00 19.79 0.14
CA GLY A 37 1.09 20.76 0.01
C GLY A 37 1.42 21.04 -1.45
N ILE A 38 1.47 19.99 -2.26
CA ILE A 38 1.75 20.14 -3.69
C ILE A 38 0.63 20.95 -4.35
N ARG A 39 -0.60 20.69 -4.00
CA ARG A 39 -1.73 21.43 -4.52
C ARG A 39 -1.59 22.92 -4.21
N GLY A 40 -1.19 23.22 -2.97
CA GLY A 40 -0.96 24.61 -2.60
C GLY A 40 0.15 25.27 -3.41
N MET A 41 1.20 24.51 -3.72
CA MET A 41 2.27 25.03 -4.55
C MET A 41 1.78 25.36 -5.96
N VAL A 42 0.94 24.49 -6.52
CA VAL A 42 0.38 24.76 -7.83
C VAL A 42 -0.51 26.00 -7.80
N GLU A 43 -1.31 26.13 -6.74
CA GLU A 43 -2.19 27.29 -6.61
C GLU A 43 -1.45 28.59 -6.49
N LYS A 44 -0.23 28.55 -5.93
CA LYS A 44 0.59 29.75 -5.76
C LYS A 44 1.58 29.94 -6.90
N ASP A 45 1.48 29.11 -7.93
CA ASP A 45 2.40 29.18 -9.06
C ASP A 45 3.85 29.04 -8.65
N ALA A 46 4.12 28.11 -7.74
CA ALA A 46 5.48 27.85 -7.30
C ALA A 46 6.31 27.35 -8.49
N TYR A 47 7.62 27.44 -8.32
CA TYR A 47 8.55 27.03 -9.38
C TYR A 47 8.38 25.55 -9.70
N CYS A 48 8.37 25.22 -10.99
CA CYS A 48 8.09 23.85 -11.43
C CYS A 48 9.04 22.82 -10.83
N ALA A 49 10.33 23.14 -10.77
CA ALA A 49 11.30 22.19 -10.24
C ALA A 49 11.02 21.85 -8.78
N ASP A 50 10.58 22.86 -8.00
CA ASP A 50 10.26 22.62 -6.61
C ASP A 50 9.04 21.72 -6.46
N ILE A 51 8.04 21.92 -7.31
CA ILE A 51 6.85 21.06 -7.31
C ILE A 51 7.24 19.64 -7.66
N LEU A 52 8.09 19.47 -8.66
CA LEU A 52 8.53 18.14 -9.07
C LEU A 52 9.31 17.43 -7.99
N MET A 53 10.11 18.17 -7.23
CA MET A 53 10.84 17.57 -6.13
C MET A 53 9.90 17.08 -5.03
N GLN A 54 8.86 17.86 -4.74
CA GLN A 54 7.86 17.41 -3.78
C GLN A 54 7.08 16.21 -4.30
N SER A 55 6.80 16.19 -5.59
CA SER A 55 6.12 15.06 -6.20
C SER A 55 6.97 13.80 -6.10
N ALA A 56 8.27 13.93 -6.29
CA ALA A 56 9.17 12.80 -6.15
C ALA A 56 9.18 12.26 -4.73
N ALA A 57 9.10 13.15 -3.74
CA ALA A 57 9.03 12.73 -2.34
C ALA A 57 7.74 11.96 -2.06
N VAL A 58 6.62 12.41 -2.63
CA VAL A 58 5.36 11.67 -2.49
C VAL A 58 5.48 10.29 -3.12
N ASN A 59 6.10 10.24 -4.28
CA ASN A 59 6.28 8.95 -4.97
C ASN A 59 7.08 7.99 -4.10
N ALA A 60 8.15 8.47 -3.46
CA ALA A 60 8.94 7.64 -2.57
C ALA A 60 8.11 7.17 -1.38
N ALA A 61 7.27 8.04 -0.84
CA ALA A 61 6.44 7.68 0.30
C ALA A 61 5.39 6.63 -0.07
N VAL A 62 4.82 6.74 -1.27
CA VAL A 62 3.87 5.73 -1.75
C VAL A 62 4.58 4.40 -1.94
N ASN A 63 5.80 4.42 -2.48
CA ASN A 63 6.56 3.19 -2.62
C ASN A 63 6.85 2.53 -1.28
N ALA A 64 7.17 3.33 -0.26
CA ALA A 64 7.41 2.79 1.08
C ALA A 64 6.13 2.17 1.65
N PHE A 65 4.99 2.83 1.43
CA PHE A 65 3.71 2.28 1.83
C PHE A 65 3.47 0.93 1.15
N ASN A 66 3.72 0.87 -0.17
CA ASN A 66 3.52 -0.36 -0.93
C ASN A 66 4.39 -1.49 -0.40
N LYS A 67 5.64 -1.19 -0.08
CA LYS A 67 6.55 -2.22 0.42
C LYS A 67 6.10 -2.78 1.75
N GLU A 68 5.64 -1.92 2.63
CA GLU A 68 5.18 -2.39 3.93
C GLU A 68 3.92 -3.22 3.80
N LEU A 69 2.98 -2.76 2.99
CA LEU A 69 1.76 -3.50 2.76
C LEU A 69 2.05 -4.86 2.15
N LEU A 70 2.93 -4.89 1.17
CA LEU A 70 3.29 -6.14 0.51
C LEU A 70 3.96 -7.10 1.46
N ALA A 71 4.85 -6.61 2.32
CA ALA A 71 5.53 -7.45 3.28
C ALA A 71 4.53 -8.13 4.22
N HIS A 72 3.56 -7.38 4.72
CA HIS A 72 2.52 -7.95 5.58
C HIS A 72 1.67 -8.95 4.84
N HIS A 73 1.35 -8.65 3.58
CA HIS A 73 0.55 -9.56 2.76
C HIS A 73 1.27 -10.89 2.56
N ILE A 74 2.55 -10.85 2.23
CA ILE A 74 3.31 -12.09 2.00
C ILE A 74 3.46 -12.88 3.29
N LYS A 75 3.84 -12.22 4.37
CA LYS A 75 4.08 -12.92 5.63
C LYS A 75 2.81 -13.46 6.26
N GLY A 76 1.70 -12.80 6.04
CA GLY A 76 0.43 -13.21 6.62
C GLY A 76 -0.42 -14.02 5.68
N CYS A 77 -1.10 -13.34 4.77
CA CYS A 77 -2.12 -13.97 3.93
C CYS A 77 -1.52 -15.01 2.99
N VAL A 78 -0.45 -14.64 2.29
CA VAL A 78 0.11 -15.55 1.29
C VAL A 78 0.67 -16.79 1.94
N ALA A 79 1.44 -16.62 3.01
CA ALA A 79 2.03 -17.77 3.70
C ALA A 79 0.96 -18.68 4.26
N ARG A 80 -0.08 -18.12 4.84
CA ARG A 80 -1.15 -18.92 5.40
C ARG A 80 -1.90 -19.70 4.33
N ASP A 81 -2.21 -19.04 3.22
CA ASP A 81 -2.94 -19.70 2.14
C ASP A 81 -2.14 -20.82 1.53
N ILE A 82 -0.84 -20.64 1.42
CA ILE A 82 0.02 -21.72 0.90
C ILE A 82 -0.01 -22.91 1.83
N ARG A 83 0.06 -22.68 3.15
CA ARG A 83 0.00 -23.78 4.11
C ARG A 83 -1.32 -24.52 4.06
N GLU A 84 -2.38 -23.83 3.66
CA GLU A 84 -3.71 -24.44 3.54
C GLU A 84 -3.97 -25.03 2.18
N GLY A 85 -2.97 -25.05 1.33
CA GLY A 85 -3.11 -25.66 0.01
C GLY A 85 -3.75 -24.79 -1.05
N LYS A 86 -3.87 -23.51 -0.79
CA LYS A 86 -4.47 -22.58 -1.74
C LYS A 86 -3.40 -21.99 -2.63
N ASP A 87 -2.86 -22.80 -3.51
CA ASP A 87 -1.70 -22.42 -4.31
C ASP A 87 -1.98 -21.33 -5.32
N GLU A 88 -3.23 -21.12 -5.66
CA GLU A 88 -3.58 -20.06 -6.61
C GLU A 88 -3.21 -18.68 -6.09
N VAL A 89 -2.96 -18.54 -4.80
CA VAL A 89 -2.54 -17.27 -4.25
C VAL A 89 -1.17 -16.84 -4.80
N ILE A 90 -0.37 -17.81 -5.22
CA ILE A 90 0.93 -17.51 -5.80
C ILE A 90 0.76 -16.77 -7.13
N ASP A 91 -0.18 -17.23 -7.94
CA ASP A 91 -0.46 -16.55 -9.20
C ASP A 91 -0.98 -15.15 -8.98
N GLU A 92 -1.82 -14.97 -7.97
CA GLU A 92 -2.31 -13.64 -7.62
C GLU A 92 -1.16 -12.73 -7.21
N LEU A 93 -0.24 -13.26 -6.42
CA LEU A 93 0.90 -12.46 -5.97
C LEU A 93 1.77 -12.04 -7.15
N VAL A 94 2.03 -12.98 -8.06
CA VAL A 94 2.83 -12.67 -9.25
C VAL A 94 2.16 -11.57 -10.07
N ALA A 95 0.86 -11.66 -10.26
CA ALA A 95 0.13 -10.65 -11.03
C ALA A 95 0.21 -9.29 -10.35
N THR A 96 0.09 -9.27 -9.03
CA THR A 96 0.18 -8.02 -8.26
C THR A 96 1.57 -7.41 -8.41
N LEU A 97 2.61 -8.23 -8.28
CA LEU A 97 3.98 -7.74 -8.39
C LEU A 97 4.24 -7.17 -9.78
N GLN A 98 3.72 -7.81 -10.81
CA GLN A 98 3.90 -7.32 -12.16
C GLN A 98 3.26 -5.94 -12.35
N LYS A 99 2.13 -5.70 -11.73
CA LYS A 99 1.50 -4.39 -11.79
C LYS A 99 2.31 -3.34 -11.06
N LEU A 100 2.91 -3.71 -9.93
CA LEU A 100 3.70 -2.77 -9.14
C LEU A 100 5.01 -2.41 -9.80
N MET A 101 5.55 -3.29 -10.61
CA MET A 101 6.87 -3.13 -11.19
C MET A 101 6.84 -2.51 -12.59
N LYS A 102 5.72 -2.02 -13.00
CA LYS A 102 5.59 -1.39 -14.31
C LYS A 102 6.38 -0.10 -14.44
#